data_d2e6aecbb296fde75a4d17c14c9e5628
#
_entry.id   d2e6aecbb296fde75a4d17c14c9e5628
#
_cell.length_a   1.000
_cell.length_b   1.000
_cell.length_c   1.000
_cell.angle_alpha   90.00
_cell.angle_beta   90.00
_cell.angle_gamma   90.00
#
_symmetry.space_group_name_H-M   'P 1'
#
loop_
_entity.id
_entity.type
_entity.pdbx_description
1 polymer ?
#
loop_
_entity_poly.entity_id
_entity_poly.type
_entity_poly.pdbx_seq_one_letter_code
_entity_poly.pdbx_strand_id
1 'polypeptide(L)'
;MSKIFCTFAPSLAQNEKMNNHHASHRPHARWNNYRWTGTYLITIVAHEHRQVFGELRTEPAPHVDLTDMGRYIEQQWLALPDYHSQYGRRISALAHQVMPDHFHGILRVDAEMDVTLGEIIRGFKIACTQEWRRKNRPCMVDTLRRGEADTTLRRGEAGTTLTDEQRAQLSRMSHRQREEYYAKVGVVPLFDDNYDDTVCFREGQIENAIRYVYDNPRRAAIKRANPELFRLRQAVEVAGFTCTTLGQQFLKDHPMREMLQCSRTLTQAEIDQKKAECLRLAERGVVWVSAGISEGEKQICRAVREAGYPLVVLLNEGFPAADSPHAKYYKPQGVYFEACASGQLLLIEPGEVLFEDKEIAAEVYAKDPRCTPNSKRYRFLALNAMIRRMCTG
;
A
#
# COMPACT_ATOMS: atom_id res chain seq x y z
N MET A 1 27.04 8.97 -15.53
CA MET A 1 26.67 9.67 -14.26
C MET A 1 25.17 9.85 -14.23
N SER A 2 24.47 8.87 -13.65
CA SER A 2 23.00 8.78 -13.69
C SER A 2 22.41 9.44 -12.45
N LYS A 3 21.63 10.49 -12.67
CA LYS A 3 20.87 11.17 -11.62
C LYS A 3 19.68 10.30 -11.23
N ILE A 4 19.75 9.69 -10.05
CA ILE A 4 18.60 9.02 -9.43
C ILE A 4 17.70 10.10 -8.83
N PHE A 5 16.67 10.51 -9.56
CA PHE A 5 15.60 11.33 -9.04
C PHE A 5 14.58 10.44 -8.31
N CYS A 6 14.56 10.51 -6.98
CA CYS A 6 13.38 10.15 -6.22
C CYS A 6 12.37 11.28 -6.39
N THR A 7 11.55 11.21 -7.43
CA THR A 7 10.39 12.08 -7.55
C THR A 7 9.26 11.52 -6.70
N PHE A 8 8.81 12.31 -5.74
CA PHE A 8 7.49 12.18 -5.13
C PHE A 8 6.41 12.13 -6.22
N ALA A 9 5.40 11.31 -6.02
CA ALA A 9 4.25 11.24 -6.91
C ALA A 9 3.65 12.64 -7.14
N PRO A 10 3.20 12.94 -8.38
CA PRO A 10 2.56 14.22 -8.65
C PRO A 10 1.23 14.32 -7.91
N SER A 11 0.97 15.53 -7.37
CA SER A 11 -0.29 15.92 -6.76
C SER A 11 -1.46 15.68 -7.71
N LEU A 12 -2.47 14.93 -7.27
CA LEU A 12 -3.78 14.91 -7.89
C LEU A 12 -4.69 15.81 -7.05
N ALA A 13 -4.67 17.10 -7.33
CA ALA A 13 -5.76 18.00 -7.01
C ALA A 13 -6.72 18.05 -8.19
N GLN A 14 -8.00 18.00 -7.87
CA GLN A 14 -9.20 18.24 -8.69
C GLN A 14 -9.73 17.04 -9.51
N ASN A 15 -10.77 16.39 -9.00
CA ASN A 15 -12.08 16.46 -9.62
C ASN A 15 -13.20 15.95 -8.69
N GLU A 16 -14.30 16.66 -8.80
CA GLU A 16 -15.55 16.69 -8.11
C GLU A 16 -16.26 15.35 -7.85
N LYS A 17 -16.96 15.37 -6.74
CA LYS A 17 -18.15 14.62 -6.33
C LYS A 17 -18.83 13.76 -7.40
N MET A 18 -18.79 12.44 -7.17
CA MET A 18 -19.95 11.59 -7.43
C MET A 18 -19.97 10.36 -6.53
N ASN A 19 -21.06 10.22 -5.83
CA ASN A 19 -21.67 9.13 -5.06
C ASN A 19 -20.97 7.77 -4.91
N ASN A 20 -20.74 7.45 -3.62
CA ASN A 20 -20.98 6.20 -2.88
C ASN A 20 -20.79 4.82 -3.56
N HIS A 21 -20.01 4.07 -2.83
CA HIS A 21 -19.86 2.64 -2.59
C HIS A 21 -18.62 1.99 -3.20
N HIS A 22 -17.70 1.55 -2.30
CA HIS A 22 -16.59 0.64 -2.54
C HIS A 22 -15.41 1.13 -3.42
N ALA A 23 -14.75 2.20 -3.03
CA ALA A 23 -13.52 2.62 -3.70
C ALA A 23 -12.28 2.43 -2.81
N SER A 24 -11.85 1.17 -2.64
CA SER A 24 -10.54 0.85 -2.08
C SER A 24 -9.44 0.74 -3.16
N HIS A 25 -9.78 0.87 -4.45
CA HIS A 25 -8.88 0.62 -5.56
C HIS A 25 -8.40 1.92 -6.20
N ARG A 26 -7.09 1.95 -6.53
CA ARG A 26 -6.54 3.03 -7.34
C ARG A 26 -7.14 2.98 -8.74
N PRO A 27 -7.57 4.10 -9.32
CA PRO A 27 -8.05 4.09 -10.69
C PRO A 27 -6.93 3.66 -11.63
N HIS A 28 -7.24 2.79 -12.60
CA HIS A 28 -6.31 2.39 -13.65
C HIS A 28 -5.76 3.61 -14.39
N ALA A 29 -4.51 3.56 -14.81
CA ALA A 29 -3.84 4.67 -15.50
C ALA A 29 -4.51 4.97 -16.84
N ARG A 30 -5.30 6.06 -16.92
CA ARG A 30 -6.09 6.45 -18.11
C ARG A 30 -5.22 6.74 -19.34
N TRP A 31 -3.94 7.07 -19.12
CA TRP A 31 -2.98 7.35 -20.18
C TRP A 31 -2.35 6.09 -20.79
N ASN A 32 -2.48 4.93 -20.15
CA ASN A 32 -1.87 3.67 -20.58
C ASN A 32 -2.82 2.86 -21.45
N ASN A 33 -2.31 2.34 -22.56
CA ASN A 33 -3.02 1.37 -23.36
C ASN A 33 -2.64 -0.04 -22.90
N TYR A 34 -3.51 -0.67 -22.14
CA TYR A 34 -3.32 -1.99 -21.55
C TYR A 34 -3.27 -3.17 -22.54
N ARG A 35 -3.23 -2.89 -23.83
CA ARG A 35 -2.94 -3.86 -24.90
C ARG A 35 -1.48 -3.86 -25.32
N TRP A 36 -0.76 -2.75 -25.07
CA TRP A 36 0.62 -2.57 -25.49
C TRP A 36 1.61 -3.25 -24.54
N THR A 37 2.84 -3.39 -25.06
CA THR A 37 3.98 -3.90 -24.26
C THR A 37 4.17 -3.09 -22.98
N GLY A 38 4.40 -3.79 -21.89
CA GLY A 38 4.57 -3.15 -20.58
C GLY A 38 4.66 -4.18 -19.46
N THR A 39 5.11 -3.73 -18.30
CA THR A 39 5.18 -4.57 -17.09
C THR A 39 4.28 -3.98 -16.01
N TYR A 40 3.49 -4.82 -15.39
CA TYR A 40 2.43 -4.46 -14.47
C TYR A 40 2.54 -5.23 -13.16
N LEU A 41 2.63 -4.52 -12.03
CA LEU A 41 2.41 -5.09 -10.72
C LEU A 41 0.91 -5.10 -10.45
N ILE A 42 0.35 -6.28 -10.27
CA ILE A 42 -1.08 -6.53 -10.03
C ILE A 42 -1.28 -6.89 -8.56
N THR A 43 -2.30 -6.31 -7.94
CA THR A 43 -2.75 -6.68 -6.59
C THR A 43 -4.23 -7.03 -6.63
N ILE A 44 -4.57 -8.23 -6.16
CA ILE A 44 -5.94 -8.73 -6.09
C ILE A 44 -6.24 -9.08 -4.64
N VAL A 45 -7.29 -8.51 -4.08
CA VAL A 45 -7.65 -8.66 -2.66
C VAL A 45 -8.78 -9.66 -2.51
N ALA A 46 -8.70 -10.50 -1.48
CA ALA A 46 -9.79 -11.35 -1.06
C ALA A 46 -10.95 -10.48 -0.56
N HIS A 47 -12.17 -10.89 -0.85
CA HIS A 47 -13.36 -10.17 -0.41
C HIS A 47 -13.35 -9.92 1.10
N GLU A 48 -13.49 -8.64 1.49
CA GLU A 48 -13.40 -8.17 2.88
C GLU A 48 -12.08 -8.53 3.58
N HIS A 49 -10.99 -8.63 2.85
CA HIS A 49 -9.67 -9.01 3.40
C HIS A 49 -9.67 -10.33 4.19
N ARG A 50 -10.54 -11.28 3.83
CA ARG A 50 -10.58 -12.59 4.49
C ARG A 50 -9.32 -13.40 4.21
N GLN A 51 -8.75 -13.98 5.26
CA GLN A 51 -7.55 -14.82 5.17
C GLN A 51 -7.91 -16.24 4.69
N VAL A 52 -8.22 -16.38 3.39
CA VAL A 52 -8.67 -17.63 2.79
C VAL A 52 -7.63 -18.28 1.87
N PHE A 53 -6.52 -17.59 1.57
CA PHE A 53 -5.50 -18.10 0.66
C PHE A 53 -4.35 -18.79 1.37
N GLY A 54 -4.12 -18.53 2.66
CA GLY A 54 -3.04 -19.13 3.41
C GLY A 54 -2.96 -18.63 4.84
N GLU A 55 -1.91 -19.07 5.53
CA GLU A 55 -1.56 -18.63 6.88
C GLU A 55 -0.10 -18.16 6.90
N LEU A 56 0.15 -16.97 7.45
CA LEU A 56 1.50 -16.45 7.60
C LEU A 56 2.24 -17.20 8.71
N ARG A 57 3.34 -17.84 8.36
CA ARG A 57 4.31 -18.47 9.26
C ARG A 57 5.56 -17.59 9.37
N THR A 58 6.19 -17.62 10.53
CA THR A 58 7.41 -16.85 10.81
C THR A 58 8.67 -17.71 10.89
N GLU A 59 8.51 -19.01 11.10
CA GLU A 59 9.60 -19.97 11.25
C GLU A 59 9.59 -21.00 10.10
N PRO A 60 10.74 -21.45 9.59
CA PRO A 60 12.12 -21.00 9.91
C PRO A 60 12.46 -19.64 9.32
N ALA A 61 11.68 -19.15 8.37
CA ALA A 61 11.72 -17.82 7.78
C ALA A 61 10.28 -17.41 7.41
N PRO A 62 9.94 -16.12 7.39
CA PRO A 62 8.59 -15.67 7.05
C PRO A 62 8.13 -16.16 5.67
N HIS A 63 7.06 -16.93 5.64
CA HIS A 63 6.42 -17.49 4.44
C HIS A 63 4.91 -17.65 4.65
N VAL A 64 4.19 -18.01 3.60
CA VAL A 64 2.76 -18.30 3.67
C VAL A 64 2.51 -19.77 3.38
N ASP A 65 1.96 -20.48 4.35
CA ASP A 65 1.42 -21.82 4.16
C ASP A 65 0.11 -21.71 3.39
N LEU A 66 0.12 -22.08 2.12
CA LEU A 66 -1.03 -21.92 1.25
C LEU A 66 -2.14 -22.94 1.56
N THR A 67 -3.38 -22.47 1.59
CA THR A 67 -4.55 -23.33 1.50
C THR A 67 -4.65 -23.96 0.11
N ASP A 68 -5.58 -24.90 -0.07
CA ASP A 68 -5.88 -25.43 -1.42
C ASP A 68 -6.32 -24.33 -2.38
N MET A 69 -7.00 -23.29 -1.87
CA MET A 69 -7.38 -22.15 -2.70
C MET A 69 -6.19 -21.29 -3.05
N GLY A 70 -5.29 -21.06 -2.11
CA GLY A 70 -4.03 -20.32 -2.36
C GLY A 70 -3.17 -21.03 -3.40
N ARG A 71 -3.00 -22.35 -3.30
CA ARG A 71 -2.29 -23.17 -4.31
C ARG A 71 -2.96 -23.11 -5.68
N TYR A 72 -4.29 -23.12 -5.72
CA TYR A 72 -5.02 -23.02 -6.98
C TYR A 72 -4.82 -21.65 -7.64
N ILE A 73 -4.86 -20.55 -6.86
CA ILE A 73 -4.57 -19.19 -7.35
C ILE A 73 -3.16 -19.13 -7.95
N GLU A 74 -2.17 -19.66 -7.25
CA GLU A 74 -0.78 -19.73 -7.73
C GLU A 74 -0.67 -20.50 -9.05
N GLN A 75 -1.26 -21.69 -9.12
CA GLN A 75 -1.27 -22.52 -10.34
C GLN A 75 -1.93 -21.80 -11.52
N GLN A 76 -3.08 -21.14 -11.30
CA GLN A 76 -3.77 -20.39 -12.35
C GLN A 76 -2.94 -19.20 -12.83
N TRP A 77 -2.22 -18.52 -11.95
CA TRP A 77 -1.33 -17.43 -12.34
C TRP A 77 -0.17 -17.92 -13.20
N LEU A 78 0.48 -18.99 -12.79
CA LEU A 78 1.60 -19.58 -13.51
C LEU A 78 1.18 -20.17 -14.87
N ALA A 79 -0.07 -20.58 -15.02
CA ALA A 79 -0.61 -21.09 -16.28
C ALA A 79 -1.01 -20.00 -17.29
N LEU A 80 -1.07 -18.70 -16.86
CA LEU A 80 -1.50 -17.61 -17.75
C LEU A 80 -0.67 -17.49 -19.04
N PRO A 81 0.68 -17.55 -19.02
CA PRO A 81 1.49 -17.47 -20.24
C PRO A 81 1.16 -18.55 -21.25
N ASP A 82 1.10 -19.81 -20.80
CA ASP A 82 0.83 -20.97 -21.66
C ASP A 82 -0.60 -20.91 -22.21
N TYR A 83 -1.58 -20.57 -21.38
CA TYR A 83 -2.96 -20.41 -21.82
C TYR A 83 -3.11 -19.32 -22.90
N HIS A 84 -2.49 -18.17 -22.71
CA HIS A 84 -2.60 -17.06 -23.64
C HIS A 84 -1.76 -17.25 -24.92
N SER A 85 -0.67 -18.03 -24.85
CA SER A 85 0.15 -18.36 -26.04
C SER A 85 -0.65 -19.11 -27.12
N GLN A 86 -1.65 -19.90 -26.73
CA GLN A 86 -2.55 -20.61 -27.65
C GLN A 86 -3.40 -19.67 -28.53
N TYR A 87 -3.55 -18.41 -28.09
CA TYR A 87 -4.23 -17.34 -28.83
C TYR A 87 -3.25 -16.36 -29.47
N GLY A 88 -1.96 -16.70 -29.57
CA GLY A 88 -0.93 -15.84 -30.15
C GLY A 88 -0.51 -14.65 -29.26
N ARG A 89 -0.95 -14.60 -28.01
CA ARG A 89 -0.61 -13.53 -27.07
C ARG A 89 0.66 -13.88 -26.31
N ARG A 90 1.59 -12.93 -26.26
CA ARG A 90 2.88 -13.13 -25.56
C ARG A 90 2.87 -12.35 -24.26
N ILE A 91 2.75 -13.07 -23.16
CA ILE A 91 2.84 -12.53 -21.81
C ILE A 91 3.77 -13.39 -20.95
N SER A 92 4.39 -12.80 -19.94
CA SER A 92 5.31 -13.46 -19.03
C SER A 92 4.93 -13.14 -17.58
N ALA A 93 4.80 -14.16 -16.74
CA ALA A 93 4.64 -14.02 -15.30
C ALA A 93 6.04 -13.92 -14.65
N LEU A 94 6.46 -12.72 -14.24
CA LEU A 94 7.83 -12.48 -13.76
C LEU A 94 8.01 -12.80 -12.28
N ALA A 95 7.00 -12.55 -11.46
CA ALA A 95 6.99 -12.83 -10.03
C ALA A 95 5.56 -12.93 -9.53
N HIS A 96 5.36 -13.61 -8.41
CA HIS A 96 4.09 -13.64 -7.70
C HIS A 96 4.30 -13.96 -6.22
N GLN A 97 3.32 -13.61 -5.41
CA GLN A 97 3.23 -13.97 -4.00
C GLN A 97 1.76 -14.04 -3.59
N VAL A 98 1.35 -15.20 -3.13
CA VAL A 98 0.05 -15.38 -2.48
C VAL A 98 0.21 -15.03 -1.00
N MET A 99 -0.55 -14.05 -0.54
CA MET A 99 -0.63 -13.66 0.85
C MET A 99 -1.92 -14.22 1.47
N PRO A 100 -2.10 -14.22 2.79
CA PRO A 100 -3.30 -14.79 3.39
C PRO A 100 -4.63 -14.20 2.88
N ASP A 101 -4.67 -12.91 2.58
CA ASP A 101 -5.86 -12.11 2.24
C ASP A 101 -5.75 -11.38 0.89
N HIS A 102 -4.65 -11.53 0.16
CA HIS A 102 -4.43 -10.91 -1.14
C HIS A 102 -3.38 -11.64 -1.97
N PHE A 103 -3.31 -11.29 -3.23
CA PHE A 103 -2.34 -11.81 -4.19
C PHE A 103 -1.60 -10.65 -4.85
N HIS A 104 -0.29 -10.78 -4.98
CA HIS A 104 0.55 -9.94 -5.83
C HIS A 104 1.11 -10.75 -6.99
N GLY A 105 1.06 -10.18 -8.20
CA GLY A 105 1.69 -10.76 -9.37
C GLY A 105 2.30 -9.69 -10.26
N ILE A 106 3.40 -10.02 -10.93
CA ILE A 106 4.00 -9.16 -11.94
C ILE A 106 3.83 -9.84 -13.29
N LEU A 107 3.06 -9.21 -14.16
CA LEU A 107 2.82 -9.66 -15.53
C LEU A 107 3.48 -8.69 -16.51
N ARG A 108 4.23 -9.24 -17.48
CA ARG A 108 4.78 -8.49 -18.60
C ARG A 108 4.06 -8.87 -19.88
N VAL A 109 3.60 -7.87 -20.60
CA VAL A 109 3.09 -7.97 -21.96
C VAL A 109 4.27 -7.80 -22.92
N ASP A 110 4.65 -8.87 -23.60
CA ASP A 110 5.85 -8.93 -24.46
C ASP A 110 5.58 -8.51 -25.91
N ALA A 111 4.31 -8.49 -26.34
CA ALA A 111 3.86 -7.99 -27.62
C ALA A 111 2.43 -7.43 -27.52
N GLU A 112 2.07 -6.51 -28.41
CA GLU A 112 0.70 -5.99 -28.49
C GLU A 112 -0.33 -7.12 -28.61
N MET A 113 -1.42 -6.98 -27.86
CA MET A 113 -2.46 -8.00 -27.74
C MET A 113 -3.78 -7.53 -28.37
N ASP A 114 -4.60 -8.47 -28.78
CA ASP A 114 -5.99 -8.28 -29.21
C ASP A 114 -6.95 -7.98 -28.03
N VAL A 115 -6.55 -8.33 -26.81
CA VAL A 115 -7.28 -8.11 -25.55
C VAL A 115 -6.52 -7.19 -24.62
N THR A 116 -7.22 -6.62 -23.64
CA THR A 116 -6.59 -5.81 -22.59
C THR A 116 -6.05 -6.66 -21.45
N LEU A 117 -5.09 -6.13 -20.70
CA LEU A 117 -4.65 -6.73 -19.43
C LEU A 117 -5.83 -6.98 -18.49
N GLY A 118 -6.80 -6.06 -18.43
CA GLY A 118 -8.00 -6.20 -17.61
C GLY A 118 -8.85 -7.42 -17.97
N GLU A 119 -8.92 -7.78 -19.26
CA GLU A 119 -9.62 -8.99 -19.70
C GLU A 119 -8.88 -10.26 -19.27
N ILE A 120 -7.54 -10.25 -19.31
CA ILE A 120 -6.70 -11.36 -18.81
C ILE A 120 -6.92 -11.55 -17.30
N ILE A 121 -6.84 -10.47 -16.51
CA ILE A 121 -7.05 -10.52 -15.05
C ILE A 121 -8.48 -10.93 -14.71
N ARG A 122 -9.47 -10.47 -15.48
CA ARG A 122 -10.86 -10.91 -15.32
C ARG A 122 -10.99 -12.42 -15.55
N GLY A 123 -10.37 -12.96 -16.61
CA GLY A 123 -10.35 -14.40 -16.87
C GLY A 123 -9.75 -15.20 -15.71
N PHE A 124 -8.61 -14.75 -15.21
CA PHE A 124 -7.96 -15.32 -14.03
C PHE A 124 -8.89 -15.32 -12.79
N LYS A 125 -9.51 -14.17 -12.47
CA LYS A 125 -10.44 -14.06 -11.33
C LYS A 125 -11.65 -14.99 -11.51
N ILE A 126 -12.18 -15.11 -12.72
CA ILE A 126 -13.31 -16.01 -13.01
C ILE A 126 -12.93 -17.46 -12.74
N ALA A 127 -11.76 -17.94 -13.23
CA ALA A 127 -11.31 -19.31 -13.00
C ALA A 127 -11.18 -19.61 -11.50
N CYS A 128 -10.52 -18.72 -10.75
CA CYS A 128 -10.38 -18.87 -9.30
C CYS A 128 -11.74 -18.83 -8.56
N THR A 129 -12.65 -17.94 -8.96
CA THR A 129 -13.99 -17.84 -8.35
C THR A 129 -14.85 -19.08 -8.65
N GLN A 130 -14.72 -19.69 -9.82
CA GLN A 130 -15.41 -20.94 -10.14
C GLN A 130 -14.96 -22.08 -9.22
N GLU A 131 -13.66 -22.22 -8.98
CA GLU A 131 -13.13 -23.23 -8.06
C GLU A 131 -13.56 -22.96 -6.61
N TRP A 132 -13.51 -21.69 -6.18
CA TRP A 132 -14.01 -21.28 -4.85
C TRP A 132 -15.46 -21.68 -4.66
N ARG A 133 -16.32 -21.38 -5.64
CA ARG A 133 -17.73 -21.74 -5.62
C ARG A 133 -17.93 -23.24 -5.62
N ARG A 134 -17.12 -23.99 -6.37
CA ARG A 134 -17.16 -25.45 -6.40
C ARG A 134 -16.90 -26.05 -5.02
N LYS A 135 -15.90 -25.52 -4.30
CA LYS A 135 -15.49 -26.00 -2.95
C LYS A 135 -16.43 -25.56 -1.83
N ASN A 136 -17.08 -24.40 -1.96
CA ASN A 136 -17.87 -23.79 -0.89
C ASN A 136 -19.38 -23.86 -1.14
N ARG A 137 -19.84 -24.74 -2.02
CA ARG A 137 -21.27 -24.96 -2.24
C ARG A 137 -21.89 -25.65 -1.03
N PRO A 138 -23.00 -25.15 -0.47
CA PRO A 138 -23.81 -25.92 0.46
C PRO A 138 -24.34 -27.17 -0.25
N CYS A 139 -24.44 -28.28 0.47
CA CYS A 139 -25.09 -29.48 -0.03
C CYS A 139 -26.57 -29.15 -0.31
N MET A 140 -26.95 -29.04 -1.61
CA MET A 140 -28.29 -28.63 -2.01
C MET A 140 -29.39 -29.64 -1.65
N VAL A 141 -29.04 -30.83 -1.17
CA VAL A 141 -30.03 -31.87 -0.85
C VAL A 141 -30.88 -31.50 0.37
N ASP A 142 -30.36 -30.66 1.29
CA ASP A 142 -31.12 -30.29 2.49
C ASP A 142 -31.99 -29.06 2.36
N THR A 143 -31.70 -28.17 1.42
CA THR A 143 -32.48 -26.91 1.24
C THR A 143 -33.75 -27.10 0.45
N LEU A 144 -33.83 -28.11 -0.39
CA LEU A 144 -35.06 -28.40 -1.18
C LEU A 144 -36.05 -29.34 -0.44
N ARG A 145 -35.59 -30.03 0.62
CA ARG A 145 -36.45 -30.89 1.42
C ARG A 145 -37.12 -30.20 2.60
N ARG A 146 -36.63 -29.02 3.00
CA ARG A 146 -37.20 -28.26 4.12
C ARG A 146 -37.66 -26.90 3.60
N GLY A 147 -38.96 -26.78 3.31
CA GLY A 147 -39.59 -25.50 3.04
C GLY A 147 -39.74 -24.61 4.28
N GLU A 148 -38.79 -24.67 5.22
CA GLU A 148 -38.78 -23.83 6.42
C GLU A 148 -37.34 -23.38 6.70
N ALA A 149 -37.21 -22.07 6.97
CA ALA A 149 -35.98 -21.41 7.29
C ALA A 149 -35.43 -21.88 8.65
N ASP A 150 -34.44 -22.77 8.67
CA ASP A 150 -33.62 -23.04 9.84
C ASP A 150 -32.20 -22.52 9.63
N THR A 151 -31.81 -21.57 10.49
CA THR A 151 -30.60 -20.74 10.43
C THR A 151 -29.34 -21.41 10.98
N THR A 152 -29.28 -22.73 11.07
CA THR A 152 -28.08 -23.46 11.55
C THR A 152 -27.42 -24.30 10.47
N LEU A 153 -26.71 -23.64 9.54
CA LEU A 153 -25.85 -24.31 8.58
C LEU A 153 -24.55 -24.78 9.28
N ARG A 154 -24.43 -26.07 9.55
CA ARG A 154 -23.16 -26.68 9.97
C ARG A 154 -22.15 -26.62 8.84
N ARG A 155 -21.01 -25.99 9.11
CA ARG A 155 -19.82 -25.99 8.27
C ARG A 155 -19.21 -27.38 8.24
N GLY A 156 -19.01 -27.93 7.04
CA GLY A 156 -18.09 -29.04 6.79
C GLY A 156 -18.73 -30.36 6.47
N GLU A 157 -18.97 -30.60 5.19
CA GLU A 157 -18.71 -31.91 4.55
C GLU A 157 -18.54 -31.67 3.04
N ALA A 158 -17.49 -32.24 2.48
CA ALA A 158 -17.05 -32.01 1.13
C ALA A 158 -18.00 -32.66 0.10
N GLY A 159 -18.45 -31.88 -0.90
CA GLY A 159 -18.58 -32.38 -2.25
C GLY A 159 -19.84 -33.14 -2.63
N THR A 160 -20.95 -32.46 -2.86
CA THR A 160 -21.93 -32.98 -3.85
C THR A 160 -21.75 -32.26 -5.18
N THR A 161 -21.35 -32.99 -6.19
CA THR A 161 -21.30 -32.54 -7.59
C THR A 161 -22.72 -32.11 -8.02
N LEU A 162 -22.83 -30.92 -8.63
CA LEU A 162 -24.09 -30.47 -9.25
C LEU A 162 -24.60 -31.55 -10.20
N THR A 163 -25.90 -31.79 -10.21
CA THR A 163 -26.54 -32.53 -11.25
C THR A 163 -26.40 -31.82 -12.60
N ASP A 164 -26.47 -32.53 -13.69
CA ASP A 164 -26.35 -31.92 -15.02
C ASP A 164 -27.47 -30.91 -15.28
N GLU A 165 -28.66 -31.10 -14.71
CA GLU A 165 -29.75 -30.15 -14.76
C GLU A 165 -29.43 -28.83 -14.02
N GLN A 166 -28.79 -28.92 -12.85
CA GLN A 166 -28.37 -27.74 -12.07
C GLN A 166 -27.24 -26.98 -12.78
N ARG A 167 -26.31 -27.68 -13.43
CA ARG A 167 -25.28 -27.06 -14.27
C ARG A 167 -25.91 -26.35 -15.46
N ALA A 168 -26.87 -27.00 -16.13
CA ALA A 168 -27.59 -26.41 -17.26
C ALA A 168 -28.41 -25.17 -16.83
N GLN A 169 -29.03 -25.20 -15.67
CA GLN A 169 -29.75 -24.05 -15.13
C GLN A 169 -28.81 -22.88 -14.82
N LEU A 170 -27.70 -23.11 -14.13
CA LEU A 170 -26.70 -22.08 -13.83
C LEU A 170 -26.05 -21.52 -15.10
N SER A 171 -25.83 -22.34 -16.12
CA SER A 171 -25.28 -21.89 -17.41
C SER A 171 -26.19 -20.93 -18.17
N ARG A 172 -27.51 -21.04 -17.98
CA ARG A 172 -28.52 -20.16 -18.59
C ARG A 172 -28.74 -18.85 -17.84
N MET A 173 -28.24 -18.73 -16.59
CA MET A 173 -28.37 -17.52 -15.79
C MET A 173 -27.42 -16.44 -16.29
N SER A 174 -27.88 -15.18 -16.31
CA SER A 174 -27.00 -14.02 -16.46
C SER A 174 -26.01 -13.92 -15.29
N HIS A 175 -24.94 -13.14 -15.46
CA HIS A 175 -23.95 -12.93 -14.38
C HIS A 175 -24.63 -12.47 -13.09
N ARG A 176 -25.52 -11.47 -13.17
CA ARG A 176 -26.27 -10.94 -12.02
C ARG A 176 -27.13 -12.01 -11.33
N GLN A 177 -27.87 -12.80 -12.09
CA GLN A 177 -28.69 -13.88 -11.54
C GLN A 177 -27.84 -14.94 -10.82
N ARG A 178 -26.64 -15.24 -11.33
CA ARG A 178 -25.70 -16.14 -10.66
C ARG A 178 -25.17 -15.56 -9.35
N GLU A 179 -24.83 -14.29 -9.31
CA GLU A 179 -24.40 -13.61 -8.07
C GLU A 179 -25.53 -13.61 -7.02
N GLU A 180 -26.74 -13.24 -7.40
CA GLU A 180 -27.92 -13.29 -6.52
C GLU A 180 -28.19 -14.71 -6.00
N TYR A 181 -28.02 -15.72 -6.84
CA TYR A 181 -28.15 -17.12 -6.44
C TYR A 181 -27.08 -17.50 -5.40
N TYR A 182 -25.79 -17.19 -5.66
CA TYR A 182 -24.73 -17.51 -4.73
C TYR A 182 -24.85 -16.76 -3.40
N ALA A 183 -25.31 -15.51 -3.44
CA ALA A 183 -25.63 -14.75 -2.23
C ALA A 183 -26.75 -15.42 -1.40
N LYS A 184 -27.82 -15.87 -2.06
CA LYS A 184 -28.92 -16.58 -1.39
C LYS A 184 -28.50 -17.89 -0.74
N VAL A 185 -27.56 -18.61 -1.33
CA VAL A 185 -27.03 -19.87 -0.77
C VAL A 185 -25.84 -19.66 0.16
N GLY A 186 -25.53 -18.42 0.52
CA GLY A 186 -24.49 -18.08 1.50
C GLY A 186 -23.05 -18.25 0.99
N VAL A 187 -22.83 -18.32 -0.32
CA VAL A 187 -21.47 -18.37 -0.90
C VAL A 187 -20.93 -16.95 -1.02
N VAL A 188 -20.05 -16.59 -0.12
CA VAL A 188 -19.38 -15.28 -0.12
C VAL A 188 -18.42 -15.16 -1.32
N PRO A 189 -18.32 -14.00 -1.99
CA PRO A 189 -17.35 -13.77 -3.07
C PRO A 189 -15.91 -14.12 -2.67
N LEU A 190 -15.09 -14.56 -3.63
CA LEU A 190 -13.68 -14.86 -3.36
C LEU A 190 -12.85 -13.60 -3.30
N PHE A 191 -13.04 -12.69 -4.26
CA PHE A 191 -12.28 -11.46 -4.44
C PHE A 191 -13.20 -10.25 -4.35
N ASP A 192 -12.64 -9.10 -4.02
CA ASP A 192 -13.26 -7.81 -4.28
C ASP A 192 -13.44 -7.58 -5.79
N ASP A 193 -14.34 -6.67 -6.18
CA ASP A 193 -14.76 -6.50 -7.58
C ASP A 193 -13.60 -6.14 -8.52
N ASN A 194 -12.72 -5.24 -8.08
CA ASN A 194 -11.63 -4.71 -8.88
C ASN A 194 -10.27 -5.35 -8.53
N TYR A 195 -9.21 -4.80 -9.10
CA TYR A 195 -7.82 -5.07 -8.76
C TYR A 195 -7.03 -3.76 -8.89
N ASP A 196 -5.92 -3.66 -8.18
CA ASP A 196 -4.98 -2.55 -8.32
C ASP A 196 -3.87 -2.93 -9.29
N ASP A 197 -3.45 -1.96 -10.12
CA ASP A 197 -2.28 -2.12 -10.97
C ASP A 197 -1.29 -0.95 -10.83
N THR A 198 -0.03 -1.24 -11.03
CA THR A 198 1.04 -0.25 -11.15
C THR A 198 1.84 -0.53 -12.40
N VAL A 199 1.90 0.43 -13.31
CA VAL A 199 2.69 0.34 -14.54
C VAL A 199 4.16 0.57 -14.21
N CYS A 200 5.02 -0.40 -14.50
CA CYS A 200 6.47 -0.32 -14.31
C CYS A 200 7.13 0.15 -15.61
N PHE A 201 7.51 1.42 -15.70
CA PHE A 201 8.08 2.02 -16.92
C PHE A 201 9.43 2.69 -16.70
N ARG A 202 9.93 2.77 -15.46
CA ARG A 202 11.23 3.37 -15.12
C ARG A 202 12.28 2.29 -14.93
N GLU A 203 13.53 2.63 -15.26
CA GLU A 203 14.69 1.80 -14.98
C GLU A 203 14.75 1.42 -13.48
N GLY A 204 15.03 0.16 -13.18
CA GLY A 204 15.08 -0.38 -11.82
C GLY A 204 13.71 -0.57 -11.13
N GLN A 205 12.61 -0.15 -11.76
CA GLN A 205 11.29 -0.27 -11.16
C GLN A 205 10.78 -1.72 -11.15
N ILE A 206 11.11 -2.50 -12.17
CA ILE A 206 10.73 -3.92 -12.28
C ILE A 206 11.43 -4.72 -11.19
N GLU A 207 12.73 -4.55 -11.02
CA GLU A 207 13.54 -5.22 -10.01
C GLU A 207 13.06 -4.88 -8.60
N ASN A 208 12.71 -3.61 -8.36
CA ASN A 208 12.13 -3.17 -7.10
C ASN A 208 10.75 -3.78 -6.84
N ALA A 209 9.91 -3.90 -7.88
CA ALA A 209 8.60 -4.54 -7.78
C ALA A 209 8.73 -6.04 -7.48
N ILE A 210 9.65 -6.74 -8.17
CA ILE A 210 9.94 -8.17 -7.93
C ILE A 210 10.39 -8.37 -6.47
N ARG A 211 11.36 -7.55 -6.01
CA ARG A 211 11.84 -7.61 -4.62
C ARG A 211 10.71 -7.34 -3.62
N TYR A 212 9.86 -6.34 -3.89
CA TYR A 212 8.70 -6.05 -3.07
C TYR A 212 7.73 -7.24 -3.00
N VAL A 213 7.45 -7.90 -4.13
CA VAL A 213 6.53 -9.04 -4.18
C VAL A 213 7.06 -10.18 -3.29
N TYR A 214 8.31 -10.58 -3.44
CA TYR A 214 8.89 -11.67 -2.64
C TYR A 214 9.12 -11.29 -1.16
N ASP A 215 9.30 -10.00 -0.83
CA ASP A 215 9.49 -9.53 0.54
C ASP A 215 8.19 -9.40 1.35
N ASN A 216 7.02 -9.57 0.72
CA ASN A 216 5.73 -9.38 1.39
C ASN A 216 5.52 -10.25 2.63
N PRO A 217 5.86 -11.56 2.65
CA PRO A 217 5.71 -12.38 3.86
C PRO A 217 6.55 -11.84 5.03
N ARG A 218 7.82 -11.45 4.78
CA ARG A 218 8.69 -10.85 5.80
C ARG A 218 8.11 -9.54 6.33
N ARG A 219 7.65 -8.66 5.44
CA ARG A 219 7.04 -7.38 5.81
C ARG A 219 5.75 -7.57 6.63
N ALA A 220 4.95 -8.57 6.29
CA ALA A 220 3.74 -8.92 7.05
C ALA A 220 4.09 -9.47 8.44
N ALA A 221 5.10 -10.33 8.55
CA ALA A 221 5.59 -10.86 9.81
C ALA A 221 6.12 -9.74 10.74
N ILE A 222 6.91 -8.82 10.21
CA ILE A 222 7.43 -7.66 10.96
C ILE A 222 6.29 -6.79 11.49
N LYS A 223 5.27 -6.48 10.66
CA LYS A 223 4.10 -5.70 11.08
C LYS A 223 3.31 -6.42 12.18
N ARG A 224 3.14 -7.72 12.03
CA ARG A 224 2.43 -8.55 13.03
C ARG A 224 3.17 -8.58 14.37
N ALA A 225 4.50 -8.61 14.33
CA ALA A 225 5.33 -8.60 15.54
C ALA A 225 5.39 -7.21 16.21
N ASN A 226 5.25 -6.12 15.43
CA ASN A 226 5.40 -4.74 15.90
C ASN A 226 4.20 -3.86 15.51
N PRO A 227 2.97 -4.20 15.91
CA PRO A 227 1.77 -3.52 15.43
C PRO A 227 1.76 -2.02 15.78
N GLU A 228 2.34 -1.64 16.93
CA GLU A 228 2.35 -0.25 17.41
C GLU A 228 3.24 0.67 16.56
N LEU A 229 4.32 0.14 15.96
CA LEU A 229 5.20 0.91 15.08
C LEU A 229 4.57 1.20 13.71
N PHE A 230 3.55 0.43 13.32
CA PHE A 230 2.86 0.55 12.03
C PHE A 230 1.43 1.09 12.15
N ARG A 231 1.02 1.43 13.37
CA ARG A 231 -0.31 2.00 13.64
C ARG A 231 -0.30 3.50 13.42
N LEU A 232 -1.22 4.00 12.59
CA LEU A 232 -1.51 5.43 12.54
C LEU A 232 -2.18 5.85 13.84
N ARG A 233 -1.63 6.88 14.47
CA ARG A 233 -2.18 7.54 15.65
C ARG A 233 -2.66 8.92 15.25
N GLN A 234 -3.94 9.14 15.37
CA GLN A 234 -4.58 10.44 15.10
C GLN A 234 -4.69 11.24 16.39
N ALA A 235 -4.88 12.55 16.24
CA ALA A 235 -5.05 13.48 17.35
C ALA A 235 -3.93 13.43 18.41
N VAL A 236 -2.68 13.27 17.95
CA VAL A 236 -1.50 13.32 18.81
C VAL A 236 -1.01 14.76 18.92
N GLU A 237 -0.88 15.26 20.15
CA GLU A 237 -0.32 16.57 20.39
C GLU A 237 1.20 16.57 20.19
N VAL A 238 1.68 17.48 19.31
CA VAL A 238 3.09 17.71 19.04
C VAL A 238 3.34 19.21 18.89
N ALA A 239 4.14 19.79 19.76
CA ALA A 239 4.50 21.21 19.76
C ALA A 239 3.28 22.16 19.70
N GLY A 240 2.17 21.79 20.35
CA GLY A 240 0.93 22.58 20.38
C GLY A 240 0.00 22.37 19.19
N PHE A 241 0.28 21.39 18.32
CA PHE A 241 -0.55 21.06 17.17
C PHE A 241 -1.06 19.63 17.22
N THR A 242 -2.31 19.44 16.82
CA THR A 242 -2.92 18.13 16.70
C THR A 242 -2.46 17.48 15.40
N CYS A 243 -1.70 16.38 15.50
CA CYS A 243 -1.02 15.71 14.40
C CYS A 243 -1.51 14.29 14.21
N THR A 244 -1.27 13.75 13.03
CA THR A 244 -1.28 12.29 12.77
C THR A 244 0.15 11.78 12.76
N THR A 245 0.39 10.65 13.44
CA THR A 245 1.75 10.11 13.59
C THR A 245 1.82 8.62 13.25
N LEU A 246 3.01 8.17 12.81
CA LEU A 246 3.32 6.76 12.60
C LEU A 246 4.79 6.48 12.95
N GLY A 247 5.05 5.39 13.64
CA GLY A 247 6.39 5.00 14.05
C GLY A 247 6.61 5.10 15.55
N GLN A 248 7.87 5.29 15.97
CA GLN A 248 8.28 5.29 17.37
C GLN A 248 7.87 6.59 18.08
N GLN A 249 6.82 6.53 18.86
CA GLN A 249 6.23 7.71 19.53
C GLN A 249 7.16 8.38 20.54
N PHE A 250 8.04 7.63 21.18
CA PHE A 250 9.00 8.20 22.12
C PHE A 250 9.88 9.31 21.51
N LEU A 251 10.12 9.25 20.21
CA LEU A 251 10.98 10.22 19.51
C LEU A 251 10.41 11.65 19.50
N LYS A 252 9.10 11.81 19.61
CA LYS A 252 8.48 13.15 19.65
C LYS A 252 8.82 13.94 20.92
N ASP A 253 9.11 13.22 22.01
CA ASP A 253 9.40 13.82 23.33
C ASP A 253 10.87 13.61 23.76
N HIS A 254 11.71 13.09 22.84
CA HIS A 254 13.12 12.83 23.16
C HIS A 254 13.86 14.12 23.54
N PRO A 255 14.62 14.16 24.65
CA PRO A 255 15.21 15.40 25.16
C PRO A 255 16.32 16.01 24.27
N MET A 256 16.96 15.19 23.44
CA MET A 256 18.04 15.61 22.55
C MET A 256 17.58 15.74 21.09
N ARG A 257 16.44 16.40 20.86
CA ARG A 257 15.97 16.69 19.51
C ARG A 257 16.68 17.91 18.96
N GLU A 258 17.16 17.81 17.74
CA GLU A 258 17.81 18.88 17.01
C GLU A 258 17.20 19.07 15.62
N MET A 259 17.04 20.32 15.22
CA MET A 259 16.54 20.67 13.89
C MET A 259 17.60 20.40 12.83
N LEU A 260 17.32 19.52 11.88
CA LEU A 260 18.13 19.36 10.69
C LEU A 260 17.62 20.29 9.58
N GLN A 261 18.37 21.35 9.32
CA GLN A 261 18.13 22.29 8.23
C GLN A 261 19.38 22.46 7.39
N CYS A 262 19.23 22.44 6.05
CA CYS A 262 20.32 22.58 5.12
C CYS A 262 19.94 23.60 4.03
N SER A 263 20.75 24.65 3.88
CA SER A 263 20.52 25.65 2.84
C SER A 263 20.62 25.03 1.44
N ARG A 264 19.81 25.53 0.51
CA ARG A 264 19.86 25.15 -0.91
C ARG A 264 21.09 25.68 -1.64
N THR A 265 21.80 26.62 -1.03
CA THR A 265 22.98 27.26 -1.60
C THR A 265 24.28 26.52 -1.25
N LEU A 266 24.25 25.53 -0.36
CA LEU A 266 25.42 24.78 0.03
C LEU A 266 25.94 23.94 -1.14
N THR A 267 27.25 23.94 -1.28
CA THR A 267 27.99 23.05 -2.19
C THR A 267 27.91 21.58 -1.70
N GLN A 268 28.21 20.63 -2.57
CA GLN A 268 28.24 19.22 -2.17
C GLN A 268 29.26 18.94 -1.06
N ALA A 269 30.41 19.59 -1.08
CA ALA A 269 31.44 19.44 -0.05
C ALA A 269 30.93 19.93 1.34
N GLU A 270 30.23 21.06 1.39
CA GLU A 270 29.62 21.56 2.62
C GLU A 270 28.48 20.66 3.12
N ILE A 271 27.69 20.08 2.20
CA ILE A 271 26.66 19.07 2.54
C ILE A 271 27.32 17.83 3.13
N ASP A 272 28.43 17.34 2.54
CA ASP A 272 29.16 16.16 3.01
C ASP A 272 29.79 16.41 4.39
N GLN A 273 30.34 17.60 4.64
CA GLN A 273 30.85 18.00 5.95
C GLN A 273 29.74 18.01 7.00
N LYS A 274 28.61 18.65 6.68
CA LYS A 274 27.45 18.70 7.58
C LYS A 274 26.87 17.31 7.85
N LYS A 275 26.85 16.45 6.85
CA LYS A 275 26.42 15.05 6.98
C LYS A 275 27.31 14.29 7.99
N ALA A 276 28.63 14.43 7.88
CA ALA A 276 29.57 13.82 8.81
C ALA A 276 29.38 14.31 10.25
N GLU A 277 29.14 15.62 10.43
CA GLU A 277 28.83 16.19 11.74
C GLU A 277 27.51 15.67 12.30
N CYS A 278 26.44 15.64 11.48
CA CYS A 278 25.15 15.10 11.89
C CYS A 278 25.23 13.64 12.32
N LEU A 279 25.99 12.81 11.63
CA LEU A 279 26.21 11.41 12.01
C LEU A 279 26.93 11.29 13.35
N ARG A 280 27.99 12.08 13.57
CA ARG A 280 28.73 12.10 14.84
C ARG A 280 27.86 12.56 16.02
N LEU A 281 26.93 13.51 15.81
CA LEU A 281 25.99 13.94 16.85
C LEU A 281 24.90 12.89 17.08
N ALA A 282 24.41 12.24 16.03
CA ALA A 282 23.44 11.14 16.16
C ALA A 282 24.01 9.96 16.95
N GLU A 283 25.30 9.62 16.76
CA GLU A 283 26.03 8.63 17.57
C GLU A 283 26.03 8.98 19.07
N ARG A 284 25.97 10.27 19.40
CA ARG A 284 25.89 10.77 20.79
C ARG A 284 24.47 10.87 21.33
N GLY A 285 23.48 10.39 20.58
CA GLY A 285 22.09 10.34 20.98
C GLY A 285 21.22 11.49 20.49
N VAL A 286 21.71 12.37 19.60
CA VAL A 286 20.89 13.40 18.99
C VAL A 286 19.86 12.76 18.05
N VAL A 287 18.60 13.14 18.22
CA VAL A 287 17.49 12.80 17.34
C VAL A 287 17.26 13.95 16.36
N TRP A 288 17.51 13.70 15.09
CA TRP A 288 17.31 14.72 14.06
C TRP A 288 15.84 14.85 13.69
N VAL A 289 15.36 16.11 13.60
CA VAL A 289 14.01 16.44 13.16
C VAL A 289 14.09 17.25 11.86
N SER A 290 13.47 16.78 10.79
CA SER A 290 13.53 17.41 9.46
C SER A 290 12.22 17.25 8.68
N ALA A 291 11.94 18.21 7.79
CA ALA A 291 10.90 18.06 6.77
C ALA A 291 11.46 17.58 5.41
N GLY A 292 12.77 17.36 5.30
CA GLY A 292 13.41 16.86 4.07
C GLY A 292 13.19 17.77 2.85
N ILE A 293 13.27 19.07 3.02
CA ILE A 293 12.87 20.07 2.02
C ILE A 293 13.95 20.26 0.95
N SER A 294 15.20 20.46 1.38
CA SER A 294 16.34 20.64 0.47
C SER A 294 16.97 19.32 0.09
N GLU A 295 17.74 19.30 -0.99
CA GLU A 295 18.47 18.11 -1.41
C GLU A 295 19.52 17.71 -0.35
N GLY A 296 20.19 18.70 0.28
CA GLY A 296 21.11 18.43 1.38
C GLY A 296 20.44 17.79 2.59
N GLU A 297 19.25 18.30 3.01
CA GLU A 297 18.47 17.65 4.08
C GLU A 297 18.12 16.20 3.74
N LYS A 298 17.67 15.92 2.51
CA LYS A 298 17.35 14.56 2.06
C LYS A 298 18.55 13.62 2.11
N GLN A 299 19.72 14.11 1.68
CA GLN A 299 20.97 13.33 1.73
C GLN A 299 21.38 13.02 3.18
N ILE A 300 21.28 14.00 4.07
CA ILE A 300 21.62 13.82 5.49
C ILE A 300 20.62 12.89 6.18
N CYS A 301 19.30 13.11 5.99
CA CYS A 301 18.26 12.22 6.52
C CYS A 301 18.44 10.76 6.05
N ARG A 302 18.84 10.58 4.78
CA ARG A 302 19.16 9.26 4.24
C ARG A 302 20.34 8.63 4.99
N ALA A 303 21.43 9.37 5.15
CA ALA A 303 22.62 8.89 5.82
C ALA A 303 22.37 8.53 7.30
N VAL A 304 21.63 9.39 8.03
CA VAL A 304 21.21 9.14 9.42
C VAL A 304 20.41 7.84 9.53
N ARG A 305 19.44 7.65 8.64
CA ARG A 305 18.61 6.45 8.60
C ARG A 305 19.42 5.20 8.23
N GLU A 306 20.28 5.27 7.21
CA GLU A 306 21.12 4.15 6.77
C GLU A 306 22.14 3.73 7.83
N ALA A 307 22.58 4.67 8.66
CA ALA A 307 23.42 4.40 9.82
C ALA A 307 22.63 3.85 11.04
N GLY A 308 21.31 3.72 10.95
CA GLY A 308 20.49 3.17 12.02
C GLY A 308 20.14 4.15 13.13
N TYR A 309 20.38 5.45 12.96
CA TYR A 309 20.12 6.46 13.99
C TYR A 309 18.68 6.98 13.95
N PRO A 310 18.14 7.45 15.09
CA PRO A 310 16.80 7.97 15.20
C PRO A 310 16.56 9.23 14.35
N LEU A 311 15.39 9.29 13.71
CA LEU A 311 14.98 10.38 12.84
C LEU A 311 13.48 10.66 12.99
N VAL A 312 13.12 11.94 13.10
CA VAL A 312 11.73 12.43 13.03
C VAL A 312 11.56 13.18 11.73
N VAL A 313 10.55 12.79 10.93
CA VAL A 313 10.26 13.42 9.64
C VAL A 313 8.85 14.02 9.65
N LEU A 314 8.78 15.33 9.42
CA LEU A 314 7.52 16.03 9.22
C LEU A 314 7.11 15.93 7.74
N LEU A 315 5.89 15.49 7.50
CA LEU A 315 5.35 15.31 6.16
C LEU A 315 4.58 16.55 5.70
N ASN A 316 4.85 17.01 4.49
CA ASN A 316 4.10 18.11 3.87
C ASN A 316 2.77 17.65 3.28
N GLU A 317 2.75 16.43 2.74
CA GLU A 317 1.56 15.75 2.25
C GLU A 317 1.47 14.45 3.04
N GLY A 318 0.31 14.21 3.62
CA GLY A 318 0.25 13.35 4.75
C GLY A 318 -0.28 11.96 4.54
N PHE A 319 -0.83 11.47 5.61
CA PHE A 319 -1.48 10.18 5.68
C PHE A 319 -2.88 10.26 5.06
N PRO A 320 -3.48 9.12 4.68
CA PRO A 320 -4.88 9.10 4.25
C PRO A 320 -5.80 9.77 5.28
N ALA A 321 -6.80 10.50 4.80
CA ALA A 321 -7.78 11.17 5.67
C ALA A 321 -8.45 10.17 6.64
N ALA A 322 -8.89 10.66 7.79
CA ALA A 322 -9.43 9.84 8.88
C ALA A 322 -10.67 9.01 8.50
N ASP A 323 -11.45 9.51 7.56
CA ASP A 323 -12.63 8.87 6.97
C ASP A 323 -12.30 7.91 5.81
N SER A 324 -11.06 7.89 5.37
CA SER A 324 -10.60 6.96 4.34
C SER A 324 -10.61 5.53 4.89
N PRO A 325 -11.09 4.54 4.13
CA PRO A 325 -10.97 3.13 4.51
C PRO A 325 -9.52 2.69 4.73
N HIS A 326 -8.55 3.44 4.22
CA HIS A 326 -7.12 3.22 4.41
C HIS A 326 -6.50 3.96 5.60
N ALA A 327 -7.25 4.79 6.32
CA ALA A 327 -6.74 5.58 7.45
C ALA A 327 -6.08 4.72 8.54
N LYS A 328 -6.52 3.46 8.71
CA LYS A 328 -5.94 2.53 9.69
C LYS A 328 -4.66 1.84 9.21
N TYR A 329 -4.32 1.95 7.92
CA TYR A 329 -3.33 1.08 7.27
C TYR A 329 -2.35 1.82 6.38
N TYR A 330 -1.85 2.98 6.83
CA TYR A 330 -0.71 3.56 6.13
C TYR A 330 0.43 2.55 6.09
N LYS A 331 0.89 2.27 4.87
CA LYS A 331 1.99 1.31 4.63
C LYS A 331 3.22 2.12 4.27
N PRO A 332 4.14 2.39 5.21
CA PRO A 332 5.39 3.01 4.85
C PRO A 332 6.07 2.17 3.78
N GLN A 333 6.47 2.81 2.67
CA GLN A 333 7.05 2.13 1.52
C GLN A 333 8.57 2.25 1.50
N GLY A 334 9.23 1.29 0.85
CA GLY A 334 10.67 1.32 0.63
C GLY A 334 11.46 1.48 1.94
N VAL A 335 12.33 2.44 1.95
CA VAL A 335 13.30 2.70 3.04
C VAL A 335 12.66 3.10 4.37
N TYR A 336 11.46 3.69 4.36
CA TYR A 336 10.77 4.03 5.60
C TYR A 336 10.16 2.82 6.31
N PHE A 337 9.90 1.75 5.59
CA PHE A 337 9.43 0.52 6.21
C PHE A 337 10.46 -0.06 7.18
N GLU A 338 11.71 -0.20 6.74
CA GLU A 338 12.81 -0.74 7.56
C GLU A 338 13.09 0.17 8.76
N ALA A 339 13.09 1.48 8.55
CA ALA A 339 13.29 2.46 9.61
C ALA A 339 12.15 2.48 10.64
N CYS A 340 10.89 2.25 10.22
CA CYS A 340 9.79 2.03 11.15
C CYS A 340 9.96 0.71 11.91
N ALA A 341 10.32 -0.37 11.20
CA ALA A 341 10.48 -1.70 11.77
C ALA A 341 11.55 -1.75 12.87
N SER A 342 12.64 -1.00 12.69
CA SER A 342 13.73 -0.89 13.69
C SER A 342 13.41 0.07 14.85
N GLY A 343 12.28 0.78 14.80
CA GLY A 343 11.91 1.76 15.82
C GLY A 343 12.70 3.08 15.77
N GLN A 344 13.47 3.30 14.72
CA GLN A 344 14.29 4.51 14.59
C GLN A 344 13.59 5.69 13.89
N LEU A 345 12.34 5.49 13.40
CA LEU A 345 11.63 6.52 12.65
C LEU A 345 10.30 6.90 13.31
N LEU A 346 10.05 8.21 13.34
CA LEU A 346 8.75 8.79 13.60
C LEU A 346 8.37 9.69 12.41
N LEU A 347 7.23 9.42 11.80
CA LEU A 347 6.59 10.27 10.79
C LEU A 347 5.50 11.09 11.46
N ILE A 348 5.47 12.40 11.22
CA ILE A 348 4.49 13.34 11.77
C ILE A 348 3.85 14.09 10.60
N GLU A 349 2.53 14.12 10.57
CA GLU A 349 1.76 14.99 9.70
C GLU A 349 0.95 15.97 10.55
N PRO A 350 1.22 17.28 10.46
CA PRO A 350 0.60 18.28 11.32
C PRO A 350 -0.82 18.68 10.90
N GLY A 351 -1.33 18.15 9.79
CA GLY A 351 -2.63 18.56 9.25
C GLY A 351 -2.68 20.01 8.77
N GLU A 352 -3.86 20.45 8.30
CA GLU A 352 -4.07 21.82 7.82
C GLU A 352 -4.03 22.86 8.96
N VAL A 353 -4.30 22.44 10.21
CA VAL A 353 -4.27 23.30 11.39
C VAL A 353 -2.96 24.07 11.54
N LEU A 354 -1.81 23.44 11.22
CA LEU A 354 -0.52 24.11 11.23
C LEU A 354 -0.46 25.27 10.23
N PHE A 355 -1.03 25.09 9.04
CA PHE A 355 -0.91 26.04 7.94
C PHE A 355 -1.91 27.21 8.06
N GLU A 356 -2.92 27.06 8.91
CA GLU A 356 -3.93 28.08 9.25
C GLU A 356 -3.60 28.83 10.55
N ASP A 357 -2.58 28.39 11.30
CA ASP A 357 -2.18 29.00 12.56
C ASP A 357 -1.59 30.40 12.37
N LYS A 358 -2.08 31.38 13.14
CA LYS A 358 -1.72 32.79 13.00
C LYS A 358 -0.28 33.08 13.43
N GLU A 359 0.24 32.40 14.43
CA GLU A 359 1.60 32.62 14.93
C GLU A 359 2.60 31.99 13.91
N ILE A 360 2.31 30.83 13.39
CA ILE A 360 3.08 30.22 12.31
C ILE A 360 3.07 31.12 11.07
N ALA A 361 1.90 31.66 10.70
CA ALA A 361 1.79 32.59 9.58
C ALA A 361 2.65 33.84 9.80
N ALA A 362 2.63 34.41 11.00
CA ALA A 362 3.49 35.57 11.34
C ALA A 362 4.99 35.22 11.21
N GLU A 363 5.43 34.05 11.70
CA GLU A 363 6.81 33.60 11.54
C GLU A 363 7.20 33.39 10.07
N VAL A 364 6.29 32.85 9.26
CA VAL A 364 6.50 32.63 7.82
C VAL A 364 6.66 33.96 7.09
N TYR A 365 5.76 34.92 7.33
CA TYR A 365 5.80 36.26 6.71
C TYR A 365 6.99 37.10 7.17
N ALA A 366 7.43 36.96 8.41
CA ALA A 366 8.66 37.56 8.88
C ALA A 366 9.91 37.08 8.11
N LYS A 367 9.92 35.79 7.68
CA LYS A 367 11.00 35.23 6.86
C LYS A 367 10.89 35.53 5.39
N ASP A 368 9.69 35.49 4.84
CA ASP A 368 9.42 35.79 3.43
C ASP A 368 8.06 36.49 3.27
N PRO A 369 8.06 37.82 3.31
CA PRO A 369 6.83 38.63 3.16
C PRO A 369 6.08 38.43 1.85
N ARG A 370 6.75 37.89 0.82
CA ARG A 370 6.16 37.61 -0.51
C ARG A 370 5.53 36.23 -0.61
N CYS A 371 5.57 35.45 0.46
CA CYS A 371 5.01 34.11 0.46
C CYS A 371 3.48 34.18 0.39
N THR A 372 2.88 33.47 -0.54
CA THR A 372 1.42 33.37 -0.62
C THR A 372 0.91 32.25 0.28
N PRO A 373 -0.24 32.42 0.97
CA PRO A 373 -0.85 31.36 1.76
C PRO A 373 -1.00 30.07 0.96
N ASN A 374 -0.78 28.93 1.59
CA ASN A 374 -0.87 27.60 0.99
C ASN A 374 0.07 27.30 -0.18
N SER A 375 0.96 28.24 -0.54
CA SER A 375 2.01 27.92 -1.50
C SER A 375 2.95 26.83 -0.94
N LYS A 376 3.57 26.06 -1.82
CA LYS A 376 4.57 25.04 -1.42
C LYS A 376 5.68 25.64 -0.54
N ARG A 377 6.08 26.89 -0.81
CA ARG A 377 7.06 27.62 -0.03
C ARG A 377 6.54 27.95 1.37
N TYR A 378 5.28 28.42 1.46
CA TYR A 378 4.62 28.69 2.74
C TYR A 378 4.58 27.44 3.62
N ARG A 379 4.09 26.33 3.07
CA ARG A 379 4.00 25.06 3.80
C ARG A 379 5.36 24.59 4.31
N PHE A 380 6.41 24.71 3.52
CA PHE A 380 7.77 24.37 3.96
C PHE A 380 8.31 25.28 5.08
N LEU A 381 8.02 26.58 5.03
CA LEU A 381 8.43 27.49 6.11
C LEU A 381 7.62 27.22 7.39
N ALA A 382 6.35 26.90 7.28
CA ALA A 382 5.50 26.49 8.40
C ALA A 382 5.99 25.19 9.08
N LEU A 383 6.34 24.17 8.29
CA LEU A 383 6.95 22.95 8.84
C LEU A 383 8.26 23.24 9.58
N ASN A 384 9.10 24.11 9.04
CA ASN A 384 10.34 24.51 9.70
C ASN A 384 10.07 25.30 10.99
N ALA A 385 9.00 26.11 11.07
CA ALA A 385 8.60 26.80 12.29
C ALA A 385 8.16 25.77 13.36
N MET A 386 7.35 24.79 13.00
CA MET A 386 6.95 23.72 13.92
C MET A 386 8.16 22.92 14.42
N ILE A 387 9.10 22.55 13.52
CA ILE A 387 10.33 21.82 13.91
C ILE A 387 11.13 22.62 14.95
N ARG A 388 11.28 23.92 14.76
CA ARG A 388 11.96 24.76 15.78
C ARG A 388 11.26 24.66 17.15
N ARG A 389 9.92 24.77 17.18
CA ARG A 389 9.15 24.63 18.45
C ARG A 389 9.34 23.25 19.06
N MET A 390 9.41 22.19 18.26
CA MET A 390 9.68 20.83 18.76
C MET A 390 11.06 20.69 19.39
N CYS A 391 12.06 21.43 18.91
CA CYS A 391 13.45 21.30 19.35
C CYS A 391 13.84 22.30 20.44
N THR A 392 13.02 23.33 20.71
CA THR A 392 13.28 24.37 21.74
C THR A 392 12.50 24.17 23.03
N GLY A 393 11.54 23.31 23.07
CA GLY A 393 10.76 22.91 24.25
C GLY A 393 11.19 21.54 24.73
#